data_12c1bcc34942ffa3567d8aeb48ddb4ae
#
_entry.id   12c1bcc34942ffa3567d8aeb48ddb4ae
#
_cell.length_a   1.000
_cell.length_b   1.000
_cell.length_c   1.000
_cell.angle_alpha   90.00
_cell.angle_beta   90.00
_cell.angle_gamma   90.00
#
_symmetry.space_group_name_H-M   'P 1'
#
loop_
_entity.id
_entity.type
_entity.pdbx_description
1 polymer ?
#
loop_
_entity_poly.entity_id
_entity_poly.type
_entity_poly.pdbx_seq_one_letter_code
_entity_poly.pdbx_strand_id
1 'polypeptide(L)'
;QYKEMFIVIRCKYQGKTYSRCAFIWVDKEFAIIRGQHQGYPKKLGSIQMSRPAYVGKGGPRLEVGSTFGATLGAWDRRLAEAKFTIAGDAESPGFVNAHPMLHHRWYPAIETNGQDSIEEIVTMSGYDVEIGRCFKGDFELAYFDSPVEELTSLAPKEIINGYWHEVGVSWKSGTTLARKTLPDF
;
A
#
# COMPACT_ATOMS: atom_id res chain seq x y z
N GLN A 1 -14.27 7.42 1.01
CA GLN A 1 -13.55 6.36 1.72
C GLN A 1 -13.34 5.17 0.79
N TYR A 2 -12.16 4.59 0.78
CA TYR A 2 -11.81 3.39 0.02
C TYR A 2 -10.87 2.50 0.85
N LYS A 3 -10.73 1.25 0.43
CA LYS A 3 -9.78 0.31 1.02
C LYS A 3 -8.63 0.12 0.05
N GLU A 4 -7.46 -0.14 0.60
CA GLU A 4 -6.29 -0.48 -0.19
C GLU A 4 -5.45 -1.57 0.51
N MET A 5 -4.85 -2.42 -0.30
CA MET A 5 -3.78 -3.34 0.08
C MET A 5 -2.56 -3.00 -0.76
N PHE A 6 -1.43 -2.82 -0.12
CA PHE A 6 -0.20 -2.46 -0.82
C PHE A 6 1.04 -3.09 -0.18
N ILE A 7 2.06 -3.26 -1.02
CA ILE A 7 3.38 -3.74 -0.62
C ILE A 7 4.37 -2.62 -0.82
N VAL A 8 5.08 -2.29 0.26
CA VAL A 8 6.13 -1.29 0.24
C VAL A 8 7.48 -1.96 0.45
N ILE A 9 8.40 -1.68 -0.44
CA ILE A 9 9.79 -2.12 -0.33
C ILE A 9 10.70 -0.94 -0.03
N ARG A 10 11.75 -1.18 0.75
CA ARG A 10 12.79 -0.18 0.99
C ARG A 10 13.75 -0.14 -0.18
N CYS A 11 14.07 1.09 -0.63
CA CYS A 11 15.00 1.29 -1.74
C CYS A 11 15.91 2.49 -1.47
N LYS A 12 16.93 2.66 -2.29
CA LYS A 12 17.83 3.82 -2.27
C LYS A 12 17.83 4.50 -3.64
N TYR A 13 17.87 5.83 -3.61
CA TYR A 13 18.07 6.66 -4.79
C TYR A 13 19.02 7.80 -4.42
N GLN A 14 20.12 7.96 -5.17
CA GLN A 14 21.15 8.97 -4.92
C GLN A 14 21.64 8.97 -3.45
N GLY A 15 21.88 7.79 -2.89
CA GLY A 15 22.38 7.61 -1.51
C GLY A 15 21.34 7.76 -0.40
N LYS A 16 20.15 8.30 -0.69
CA LYS A 16 19.07 8.49 0.28
C LYS A 16 18.12 7.30 0.28
N THR A 17 17.59 6.96 1.47
CA THR A 17 16.63 5.87 1.66
C THR A 17 15.20 6.34 1.42
N TYR A 18 14.42 5.52 0.73
CA TYR A 18 13.02 5.75 0.38
C TYR A 18 12.20 4.48 0.55
N SER A 19 10.90 4.65 0.55
CA SER A 19 9.91 3.58 0.43
C SER A 19 9.30 3.58 -0.96
N ARG A 20 9.23 2.41 -1.63
CA ARG A 20 8.58 2.27 -2.93
C ARG A 20 7.37 1.36 -2.80
N CYS A 21 6.23 1.84 -3.23
CA CYS A 21 5.05 0.99 -3.41
C CYS A 21 5.24 0.13 -4.65
N ALA A 22 5.49 -1.16 -4.44
CA ALA A 22 5.73 -2.12 -5.53
C ALA A 22 4.41 -2.58 -6.15
N PHE A 23 3.42 -2.92 -5.31
CA PHE A 23 2.08 -3.31 -5.71
C PHE A 23 1.05 -2.59 -4.84
N ILE A 24 -0.09 -2.25 -5.42
CA ILE A 24 -1.22 -1.70 -4.68
C ILE A 24 -2.55 -1.99 -5.41
N TRP A 25 -3.52 -2.48 -4.65
CA TRP A 25 -4.90 -2.63 -5.09
C TRP A 25 -5.82 -1.73 -4.29
N VAL A 26 -6.82 -1.19 -4.94
CA VAL A 26 -7.84 -0.32 -4.34
C VAL A 26 -9.23 -0.78 -4.78
N ASP A 27 -10.24 -0.52 -3.95
CA ASP A 27 -11.63 -0.94 -4.21
C ASP A 27 -12.49 0.16 -4.86
N LYS A 28 -11.86 1.27 -5.33
CA LYS A 28 -12.55 2.40 -5.96
C LYS A 28 -11.74 2.99 -7.11
N GLU A 29 -12.42 3.26 -8.22
CA GLU A 29 -11.82 3.77 -9.47
C GLU A 29 -11.16 5.14 -9.29
N PHE A 30 -11.78 6.07 -8.54
CA PHE A 30 -11.20 7.40 -8.33
C PHE A 30 -9.82 7.33 -7.64
N ALA A 31 -9.61 6.31 -6.80
CA ALA A 31 -8.33 6.11 -6.13
C ALA A 31 -7.23 5.66 -7.10
N ILE A 32 -7.60 4.94 -8.19
CA ILE A 32 -6.69 4.57 -9.27
C ILE A 32 -6.21 5.83 -10.00
N ILE A 33 -7.14 6.66 -10.46
CA ILE A 33 -6.83 7.89 -11.21
C ILE A 33 -5.90 8.79 -10.39
N ARG A 34 -6.25 9.05 -9.13
CA ARG A 34 -5.41 9.82 -8.22
C ARG A 34 -4.01 9.20 -8.06
N GLY A 35 -3.95 7.88 -7.90
CA GLY A 35 -2.68 7.16 -7.75
C GLY A 35 -1.79 7.28 -8.96
N GLN A 36 -2.34 7.16 -10.15
CA GLN A 36 -1.57 7.31 -11.40
C GLN A 36 -0.91 8.68 -11.48
N HIS A 37 -1.62 9.76 -11.16
CA HIS A 37 -1.04 11.11 -11.12
C HIS A 37 0.14 11.21 -10.13
N GLN A 38 0.14 10.42 -9.08
CA GLN A 38 1.18 10.40 -8.05
C GLN A 38 2.30 9.37 -8.33
N GLY A 39 2.13 8.51 -9.35
CA GLY A 39 3.08 7.45 -9.69
C GLY A 39 2.89 6.15 -8.91
N TYR A 40 1.76 5.96 -8.22
CA TYR A 40 1.41 4.68 -7.62
C TYR A 40 0.89 3.69 -8.68
N PRO A 41 1.37 2.45 -8.71
CA PRO A 41 0.91 1.42 -9.67
C PRO A 41 -0.42 0.81 -9.23
N LYS A 42 -1.47 1.64 -9.05
CA LYS A 42 -2.77 1.21 -8.53
C LYS A 42 -3.55 0.37 -9.53
N LYS A 43 -4.05 -0.76 -9.03
CA LYS A 43 -4.94 -1.67 -9.73
C LYS A 43 -6.29 -1.75 -9.00
N LEU A 44 -7.36 -2.13 -9.69
CA LEU A 44 -8.65 -2.41 -9.06
C LEU A 44 -8.62 -3.77 -8.37
N GLY A 45 -9.17 -3.84 -7.16
CA GLY A 45 -9.30 -5.08 -6.41
C GLY A 45 -10.52 -5.08 -5.50
N SER A 46 -10.97 -6.26 -5.13
CA SER A 46 -11.99 -6.46 -4.11
C SER A 46 -11.30 -6.70 -2.77
N ILE A 47 -11.49 -5.80 -1.82
CA ILE A 47 -10.84 -5.86 -0.53
C ILE A 47 -11.90 -5.96 0.56
N GLN A 48 -11.87 -7.05 1.30
CA GLN A 48 -12.69 -7.26 2.49
C GLN A 48 -11.81 -7.24 3.73
N MET A 49 -12.28 -6.62 4.80
CA MET A 49 -11.57 -6.59 6.07
C MET A 49 -12.53 -6.48 7.24
N SER A 50 -12.22 -7.18 8.31
CA SER A 50 -12.92 -7.05 9.57
C SER A 50 -12.74 -5.66 10.14
N ARG A 51 -13.77 -5.16 10.79
CA ARG A 51 -13.75 -3.90 11.54
C ARG A 51 -14.12 -4.15 12.99
N PRO A 52 -13.61 -3.34 13.92
CA PRO A 52 -14.06 -3.42 15.31
C PRO A 52 -15.58 -3.22 15.43
N ALA A 53 -16.21 -4.04 16.28
CA ALA A 53 -17.61 -3.90 16.63
C ALA A 53 -17.76 -3.90 18.15
N TYR A 54 -18.49 -2.92 18.68
CA TYR A 54 -18.62 -2.71 20.11
C TYR A 54 -20.02 -3.04 20.63
N VAL A 55 -20.91 -3.53 19.77
CA VAL A 55 -22.28 -3.89 20.09
C VAL A 55 -22.48 -5.40 19.92
N GLY A 56 -22.96 -6.07 20.97
CA GLY A 56 -23.26 -7.47 20.95
C GLY A 56 -22.04 -8.34 20.65
N LYS A 57 -22.25 -9.38 19.83
CA LYS A 57 -21.23 -10.32 19.34
C LYS A 57 -20.98 -10.14 17.83
N GLY A 58 -21.20 -8.93 17.32
CA GLY A 58 -21.19 -8.66 15.88
C GLY A 58 -19.79 -8.62 15.20
N GLY A 59 -18.72 -8.69 15.98
CA GLY A 59 -17.35 -8.70 15.44
C GLY A 59 -16.29 -8.59 16.53
N PRO A 60 -15.02 -8.56 16.15
CA PRO A 60 -13.93 -8.44 17.11
C PRO A 60 -13.93 -7.06 17.76
N ARG A 61 -13.49 -6.99 19.00
CA ARG A 61 -13.20 -5.75 19.74
C ARG A 61 -11.71 -5.45 19.67
N LEU A 62 -11.32 -4.22 19.96
CA LEU A 62 -9.90 -3.86 20.08
C LEU A 62 -9.39 -4.24 21.48
N GLU A 63 -9.16 -5.52 21.69
CA GLU A 63 -8.68 -6.11 22.94
C GLU A 63 -7.78 -7.30 22.67
N VAL A 64 -6.91 -7.65 23.61
CA VAL A 64 -6.00 -8.79 23.49
C VAL A 64 -6.77 -10.08 23.20
N GLY A 65 -6.27 -10.88 22.26
CA GLY A 65 -6.89 -12.10 21.78
C GLY A 65 -7.90 -11.91 20.64
N SER A 66 -8.31 -10.69 20.35
CA SER A 66 -9.19 -10.42 19.20
C SER A 66 -8.47 -10.60 17.88
N THR A 67 -9.16 -11.22 16.93
CA THR A 67 -8.63 -11.54 15.60
C THR A 67 -9.37 -10.76 14.51
N PHE A 68 -8.60 -10.16 13.62
CA PHE A 68 -9.05 -9.44 12.44
C PHE A 68 -8.59 -10.16 11.20
N GLY A 69 -9.46 -10.28 10.20
CA GLY A 69 -9.15 -10.86 8.90
C GLY A 69 -9.25 -9.84 7.78
N ALA A 70 -8.46 -10.06 6.74
CA ALA A 70 -8.57 -9.32 5.50
C ALA A 70 -8.33 -10.24 4.30
N THR A 71 -8.96 -9.92 3.16
CA THR A 71 -8.73 -10.62 1.90
C THR A 71 -8.59 -9.62 0.78
N LEU A 72 -7.76 -9.98 -0.21
CA LEU A 72 -7.65 -9.31 -1.49
C LEU A 72 -8.05 -10.27 -2.60
N GLY A 73 -8.96 -9.84 -3.45
CA GLY A 73 -9.29 -10.48 -4.72
C GLY A 73 -9.10 -9.51 -5.87
N ALA A 74 -8.68 -9.99 -7.01
CA ALA A 74 -8.73 -9.26 -8.27
C ALA A 74 -9.13 -10.22 -9.38
N TRP A 75 -9.86 -9.70 -10.37
CA TRP A 75 -10.50 -10.52 -11.39
C TRP A 75 -11.43 -11.55 -10.71
N ASP A 76 -11.29 -12.81 -11.06
CA ASP A 76 -12.04 -13.94 -10.51
C ASP A 76 -11.27 -14.70 -9.41
N ARG A 77 -10.19 -14.12 -8.87
CA ARG A 77 -9.24 -14.83 -8.02
C ARG A 77 -9.01 -14.16 -6.69
N ARG A 78 -8.79 -15.00 -5.66
CA ARG A 78 -8.20 -14.58 -4.41
C ARG A 78 -6.69 -14.45 -4.60
N LEU A 79 -6.13 -13.31 -4.20
CA LEU A 79 -4.69 -13.02 -4.30
C LEU A 79 -3.99 -13.08 -2.96
N ALA A 80 -4.67 -12.65 -1.88
CA ALA A 80 -4.10 -12.67 -0.55
C ALA A 80 -5.14 -12.85 0.54
N GLU A 81 -4.70 -13.42 1.65
CA GLU A 81 -5.39 -13.44 2.93
C GLU A 81 -4.44 -12.98 4.02
N ALA A 82 -4.98 -12.24 4.97
CA ALA A 82 -4.25 -11.84 6.17
C ALA A 82 -5.12 -12.06 7.40
N LYS A 83 -4.46 -12.41 8.50
CA LYS A 83 -5.08 -12.55 9.81
C LYS A 83 -4.16 -11.90 10.84
N PHE A 84 -4.73 -11.08 11.71
CA PHE A 84 -4.02 -10.39 12.76
C PHE A 84 -4.70 -10.65 14.09
N THR A 85 -3.96 -11.15 15.07
CA THR A 85 -4.45 -11.38 16.44
C THR A 85 -3.73 -10.44 17.40
N ILE A 86 -4.47 -9.61 18.12
CA ILE A 86 -3.91 -8.65 19.06
C ILE A 86 -3.24 -9.40 20.23
N ALA A 87 -1.95 -9.13 20.46
CA ALA A 87 -1.21 -9.63 21.60
C ALA A 87 -1.02 -8.58 22.71
N GLY A 88 -1.11 -7.30 22.39
CA GLY A 88 -1.00 -6.20 23.34
C GLY A 88 -0.88 -4.83 22.67
N ASP A 89 -0.81 -3.81 23.51
CA ASP A 89 -0.58 -2.44 23.06
C ASP A 89 0.82 -2.28 22.45
N ALA A 90 0.96 -1.32 21.54
CA ALA A 90 2.21 -0.91 20.96
C ALA A 90 2.38 0.60 21.07
N GLU A 91 3.60 1.05 21.35
CA GLU A 91 3.93 2.49 21.45
C GLU A 91 3.91 3.16 20.06
N SER A 92 4.17 2.40 19.01
CA SER A 92 4.17 2.89 17.62
C SER A 92 3.72 1.79 16.65
N PRO A 93 3.24 2.17 15.45
CA PRO A 93 2.84 1.21 14.42
C PRO A 93 4.04 0.58 13.69
N GLY A 94 5.20 0.54 14.29
CA GLY A 94 6.43 0.12 13.63
C GLY A 94 6.93 1.17 12.61
N PHE A 95 7.61 0.71 11.57
CA PHE A 95 8.24 1.57 10.58
C PHE A 95 7.51 1.61 9.23
N VAL A 96 6.21 1.35 9.21
CA VAL A 96 5.39 1.51 8.02
C VAL A 96 5.40 2.98 7.60
N ASN A 97 5.78 3.23 6.34
CA ASN A 97 5.93 4.59 5.80
C ASN A 97 6.94 5.49 6.53
N ALA A 98 7.94 4.90 7.20
CA ALA A 98 8.97 5.65 7.91
C ALA A 98 9.89 6.50 7.00
N HIS A 99 9.84 6.29 5.70
CA HIS A 99 10.63 7.04 4.70
C HIS A 99 9.72 7.66 3.65
N PRO A 100 10.14 8.77 3.02
CA PRO A 100 9.44 9.34 1.89
C PRO A 100 9.19 8.30 0.81
N MET A 101 8.04 8.37 0.17
CA MET A 101 7.73 7.52 -0.97
C MET A 101 8.55 7.94 -2.19
N LEU A 102 9.01 6.97 -2.97
CA LEU A 102 9.68 7.18 -4.25
C LEU A 102 8.89 6.47 -5.33
N HIS A 103 8.44 7.22 -6.32
CA HIS A 103 7.67 6.69 -7.42
C HIS A 103 8.33 6.97 -8.75
N HIS A 104 8.12 6.06 -9.68
CA HIS A 104 8.43 6.23 -11.09
C HIS A 104 7.12 6.58 -11.80
N ARG A 105 6.97 7.81 -12.24
CA ARG A 105 5.85 8.26 -13.08
C ARG A 105 6.25 8.12 -14.52
N TRP A 106 5.48 7.36 -15.25
CA TRP A 106 5.68 7.19 -16.68
C TRP A 106 4.34 7.33 -17.40
N TYR A 107 4.30 8.28 -18.30
CA TYR A 107 3.18 8.53 -19.20
C TYR A 107 3.70 8.48 -20.63
N PRO A 108 3.47 7.36 -21.35
CA PRO A 108 3.80 7.31 -22.75
C PRO A 108 2.93 8.31 -23.52
N ALA A 109 3.49 8.92 -24.55
CA ALA A 109 2.72 9.70 -25.50
C ALA A 109 1.73 8.80 -26.23
N ILE A 110 0.58 9.35 -26.57
CA ILE A 110 -0.40 8.65 -27.42
C ILE A 110 -0.14 8.91 -28.91
N GLU A 111 0.65 9.93 -29.21
CA GLU A 111 1.08 10.26 -30.55
C GLU A 111 2.14 9.28 -31.04
N THR A 112 2.12 8.99 -32.34
CA THR A 112 3.03 8.01 -32.95
C THR A 112 4.50 8.42 -32.86
N ASN A 113 4.78 9.71 -32.72
CA ASN A 113 6.15 10.25 -32.62
C ASN A 113 6.72 10.23 -31.18
N GLY A 114 5.88 9.94 -30.17
CA GLY A 114 6.33 9.81 -28.78
C GLY A 114 6.86 11.08 -28.10
N GLN A 115 6.78 12.25 -28.74
CA GLN A 115 7.47 13.47 -28.29
C GLN A 115 7.08 13.95 -26.89
N ASP A 116 5.84 13.73 -26.48
CA ASP A 116 5.32 14.21 -25.18
C ASP A 116 5.34 13.16 -24.07
N SER A 117 6.11 12.09 -24.24
CA SER A 117 6.30 11.09 -23.19
C SER A 117 6.98 11.70 -21.98
N ILE A 118 6.47 11.38 -20.79
CA ILE A 118 7.01 11.86 -19.52
C ILE A 118 7.52 10.65 -18.72
N GLU A 119 8.79 10.70 -18.32
CA GLU A 119 9.38 9.78 -17.36
C GLU A 119 9.99 10.57 -16.21
N GLU A 120 9.50 10.34 -14.99
CA GLU A 120 9.91 11.09 -13.81
C GLU A 120 10.14 10.19 -12.60
N ILE A 121 11.15 10.55 -11.82
CA ILE A 121 11.31 10.06 -10.44
C ILE A 121 10.76 11.14 -9.52
N VAL A 122 9.73 10.81 -8.76
CA VAL A 122 9.05 11.72 -7.85
C VAL A 122 9.08 11.19 -6.42
N THR A 123 9.12 12.11 -5.46
CA THR A 123 9.04 11.77 -4.03
C THR A 123 7.89 12.50 -3.38
N MET A 124 7.26 11.85 -2.40
CA MET A 124 6.23 12.45 -1.57
C MET A 124 6.23 11.87 -0.16
N SER A 125 5.68 12.64 0.77
CA SER A 125 5.53 12.23 2.16
C SER A 125 4.15 12.63 2.66
N GLY A 126 3.61 11.84 3.57
CA GLY A 126 2.50 12.27 4.41
C GLY A 126 2.95 13.40 5.33
N TYR A 127 2.03 14.23 5.71
CA TYR A 127 2.21 15.27 6.72
C TYR A 127 0.97 15.32 7.60
N ASP A 128 1.05 16.04 8.73
CA ASP A 128 -0.07 16.15 9.67
C ASP A 128 -0.54 14.76 10.11
N VAL A 129 0.44 13.96 10.57
CA VAL A 129 0.20 12.56 10.92
C VAL A 129 -0.33 12.48 12.34
N GLU A 130 -1.53 11.96 12.50
CA GLU A 130 -2.13 11.60 13.78
C GLU A 130 -2.16 10.08 13.91
N ILE A 131 -1.69 9.57 15.04
CA ILE A 131 -1.73 8.14 15.35
C ILE A 131 -2.64 7.96 16.56
N GLY A 132 -3.69 7.16 16.40
CA GLY A 132 -4.58 6.75 17.47
C GLY A 132 -4.09 5.49 18.17
N ARG A 133 -5.01 4.60 18.51
CA ARG A 133 -4.65 3.33 19.16
C ARG A 133 -3.76 2.49 18.28
N CYS A 134 -2.77 1.87 18.90
CA CYS A 134 -1.84 0.98 18.21
C CYS A 134 -1.68 -0.32 19.01
N PHE A 135 -1.76 -1.44 18.30
CA PHE A 135 -1.58 -2.78 18.84
C PHE A 135 -0.53 -3.54 18.05
N LYS A 136 0.21 -4.39 18.73
CA LYS A 136 1.08 -5.40 18.15
C LYS A 136 0.45 -6.78 18.32
N GLY A 137 0.80 -7.71 17.45
CA GLY A 137 0.27 -9.06 17.55
C GLY A 137 0.80 -9.99 16.49
N ASP A 138 0.23 -11.19 16.50
CA ASP A 138 0.57 -12.23 15.55
C ASP A 138 -0.09 -11.93 14.21
N PHE A 139 0.69 -12.07 13.14
CA PHE A 139 0.24 -11.80 11.79
C PHE A 139 0.50 -13.02 10.90
N GLU A 140 -0.56 -13.50 10.29
CA GLU A 140 -0.52 -14.56 9.29
C GLU A 140 -0.83 -13.97 7.92
N LEU A 141 -0.07 -14.35 6.90
CA LEU A 141 -0.25 -13.87 5.53
C LEU A 141 -0.09 -15.03 4.56
N ALA A 142 -1.05 -15.18 3.67
CA ALA A 142 -0.99 -16.12 2.56
C ALA A 142 -1.19 -15.38 1.23
N TYR A 143 -0.36 -15.70 0.24
CA TYR A 143 -0.53 -15.29 -1.14
C TYR A 143 -0.91 -16.47 -2.01
N PHE A 144 -1.73 -16.24 -3.01
CA PHE A 144 -2.24 -17.25 -3.93
C PHE A 144 -1.80 -16.93 -5.36
N ASP A 145 -1.41 -17.96 -6.08
CA ASP A 145 -0.96 -17.83 -7.45
C ASP A 145 -2.08 -17.30 -8.38
N SER A 146 -1.66 -16.46 -9.29
CA SER A 146 -2.53 -15.91 -10.32
C SER A 146 -1.79 -15.84 -11.65
N PRO A 147 -2.44 -16.18 -12.77
CA PRO A 147 -1.81 -16.08 -14.10
C PRO A 147 -1.64 -14.63 -14.58
N VAL A 148 -2.25 -13.67 -13.88
CA VAL A 148 -2.30 -12.26 -14.30
C VAL A 148 -1.78 -11.29 -13.24
N GLU A 149 -1.36 -11.80 -12.07
CA GLU A 149 -0.83 -10.98 -10.97
C GLU A 149 0.38 -11.65 -10.34
N GLU A 150 1.48 -10.92 -10.23
CA GLU A 150 2.77 -11.47 -9.76
C GLU A 150 2.97 -11.33 -8.23
N LEU A 151 1.90 -11.27 -7.44
CA LEU A 151 1.97 -11.00 -6.00
C LEU A 151 2.85 -12.00 -5.25
N THR A 152 2.77 -13.27 -5.62
CA THR A 152 3.57 -14.34 -5.01
C THR A 152 5.08 -14.16 -5.17
N SER A 153 5.53 -13.39 -6.17
CA SER A 153 6.94 -13.05 -6.34
C SER A 153 7.52 -12.23 -5.18
N LEU A 154 6.66 -11.56 -4.42
CA LEU A 154 7.00 -10.77 -3.24
C LEU A 154 6.53 -11.41 -1.93
N ALA A 155 6.32 -12.72 -1.91
CA ALA A 155 5.98 -13.41 -0.67
C ALA A 155 7.08 -13.20 0.37
N PRO A 156 6.75 -12.78 1.61
CA PRO A 156 7.74 -12.56 2.64
C PRO A 156 8.38 -13.89 3.03
N LYS A 157 9.70 -13.89 3.23
CA LYS A 157 10.41 -15.06 3.76
C LYS A 157 10.13 -15.26 5.24
N GLU A 158 9.88 -14.18 5.94
CA GLU A 158 9.64 -14.12 7.37
C GLU A 158 8.69 -12.96 7.69
N ILE A 159 7.79 -13.18 8.63
CA ILE A 159 6.94 -12.14 9.20
C ILE A 159 7.56 -11.75 10.54
N ILE A 160 8.13 -10.56 10.62
CA ILE A 160 8.83 -10.07 11.82
C ILE A 160 7.84 -9.57 12.86
N ASN A 161 6.85 -8.79 12.44
CA ASN A 161 5.84 -8.20 13.33
C ASN A 161 4.52 -7.96 12.59
N GLY A 162 3.43 -7.94 13.36
CA GLY A 162 2.14 -7.46 12.94
C GLY A 162 1.68 -6.28 13.79
N TYR A 163 1.02 -5.30 13.16
CA TYR A 163 0.46 -4.14 13.82
C TYR A 163 -0.93 -3.83 13.30
N TRP A 164 -1.76 -3.35 14.21
CA TRP A 164 -3.02 -2.69 13.89
C TRP A 164 -3.01 -1.30 14.51
N HIS A 165 -3.36 -0.27 13.77
CA HIS A 165 -3.39 1.09 14.29
C HIS A 165 -4.41 1.95 13.57
N GLU A 166 -4.85 2.99 14.26
CA GLU A 166 -5.61 4.10 13.68
C GLU A 166 -4.63 5.19 13.25
N VAL A 167 -4.76 5.68 12.03
CA VAL A 167 -3.90 6.75 11.51
C VAL A 167 -4.70 7.72 10.66
N GLY A 168 -4.51 9.00 10.91
CA GLY A 168 -4.86 10.11 10.05
C GLY A 168 -3.60 10.63 9.37
N VAL A 169 -3.66 10.91 8.08
CA VAL A 169 -2.53 11.48 7.32
C VAL A 169 -3.03 12.33 6.18
N SER A 170 -2.42 13.47 6.01
CA SER A 170 -2.63 14.36 4.87
C SER A 170 -1.54 14.19 3.83
N TRP A 171 -1.91 14.28 2.56
CA TRP A 171 -0.99 14.17 1.43
C TRP A 171 -1.07 15.43 0.58
N LYS A 172 0.08 16.03 0.31
CA LYS A 172 0.25 17.13 -0.65
C LYS A 172 1.00 16.68 -1.89
N SER A 173 1.13 17.56 -2.86
CA SER A 173 1.89 17.30 -4.07
C SER A 173 3.33 16.87 -3.74
N GLY A 174 3.85 15.97 -4.55
CA GLY A 174 5.24 15.51 -4.46
C GLY A 174 6.23 16.49 -5.11
N THR A 175 7.49 16.10 -5.07
CA THR A 175 8.60 16.79 -5.72
C THR A 175 9.21 15.90 -6.78
N THR A 176 9.42 16.42 -7.98
CA THR A 176 10.17 15.72 -9.04
C THR A 176 11.65 15.81 -8.73
N LEU A 177 12.29 14.65 -8.59
CA LEU A 177 13.73 14.54 -8.35
C LEU A 177 14.52 14.42 -9.65
N ALA A 178 13.96 13.78 -10.66
CA ALA A 178 14.53 13.67 -11.99
C ALA A 178 13.41 13.59 -13.02
N ARG A 179 13.68 14.12 -14.20
CA ARG A 179 12.80 14.04 -15.38
C ARG A 179 13.65 13.68 -16.59
N LYS A 180 13.15 12.77 -17.39
CA LYS A 180 13.73 12.40 -18.68
C LYS A 180 12.66 12.57 -19.74
N THR A 181 12.99 13.30 -20.79
CA THR A 181 12.22 13.28 -22.03
C THR A 181 12.67 12.04 -22.79
N LEU A 182 11.73 11.16 -23.13
CA LEU A 182 12.06 9.98 -23.92
C LEU A 182 12.37 10.42 -25.36
N PRO A 183 13.39 9.84 -26.00
CA PRO A 183 13.64 10.10 -27.40
C PRO A 183 12.46 9.60 -28.24
N ASP A 184 12.32 10.20 -29.41
CA ASP A 184 11.37 9.73 -30.42
C ASP A 184 11.60 8.23 -30.72
N PHE A 185 10.52 7.48 -30.88
CA PHE A 185 10.58 6.08 -31.30
C PHE A 185 10.78 5.99 -32.80
#